data_6bc63f8efd1748c0d18967b3cd665415
#
_entry.id   6bc63f8efd1748c0d18967b3cd665415
#
_cell.length_a   1.000
_cell.length_b   1.000
_cell.length_c   1.000
_cell.angle_alpha   90.00
_cell.angle_beta   90.00
_cell.angle_gamma   90.00
#
_symmetry.space_group_name_H-M   'P 1'
#
loop_
_entity.id
_entity.type
_entity.pdbx_description
1 polymer ?
#
loop_
_entity_poly.entity_id
_entity_poly.type
_entity_poly.pdbx_seq_one_letter_code
_entity_poly.pdbx_strand_id
1 'polypeptide(L)'
;IYPALALADAAKERYGKKADIVFVGNDDRMEASLIPEKGYRFLSLHTSGLVGSVFSKGRAVMQMMRAYQKAKRYIRSFRPDIVIGFGGYVSAPVILAAHHMGVLTMIHEQNSVIGKANQLVMKKVDAIVCCYEKCLTQFDATKTRLLGNPRASLAARAVADFNETYFRSLGLDPEKKTILVVMGSL
;
A
#
# COMPACT_ATOMS: atom_id res chain seq x y z
N ILE A 1 -4.03 -1.80 1.54
CA ILE A 1 -3.67 -1.48 2.93
C ILE A 1 -2.86 -2.58 3.60
N TYR A 2 -3.29 -3.84 3.49
CA TYR A 2 -2.65 -4.98 4.17
C TYR A 2 -1.18 -5.23 3.79
N PRO A 3 -0.72 -5.10 2.53
CA PRO A 3 0.71 -5.21 2.22
C PRO A 3 1.55 -4.13 2.90
N ALA A 4 1.00 -2.92 3.05
CA ALA A 4 1.67 -1.84 3.75
C ALA A 4 1.80 -2.11 5.24
N LEU A 5 0.75 -2.66 5.89
CA LEU A 5 0.79 -3.10 7.28
C LEU A 5 1.83 -4.20 7.48
N ALA A 6 1.83 -5.23 6.63
CA ALA A 6 2.78 -6.34 6.73
C ALA A 6 4.23 -5.86 6.62
N LEU A 7 4.51 -4.89 5.75
CA LEU A 7 5.84 -4.29 5.64
C LEU A 7 6.19 -3.47 6.90
N ALA A 8 5.23 -2.72 7.44
CA ALA A 8 5.42 -1.91 8.63
C ALA A 8 5.70 -2.79 9.86
N ASP A 9 4.95 -3.88 10.02
CA ASP A 9 5.15 -4.85 11.11
C ASP A 9 6.54 -5.50 11.01
N ALA A 10 6.95 -5.94 9.82
CA ALA A 10 8.27 -6.49 9.58
C ALA A 10 9.40 -5.47 9.85
N ALA A 11 9.19 -4.20 9.50
CA ALA A 11 10.14 -3.14 9.79
C ALA A 11 10.26 -2.89 11.30
N LYS A 12 9.15 -2.89 12.05
CA LYS A 12 9.16 -2.79 13.50
C LYS A 12 9.82 -3.99 14.17
N GLU A 13 9.54 -5.20 13.70
CA GLU A 13 10.17 -6.44 14.17
C GLU A 13 11.70 -6.36 14.00
N ARG A 14 12.16 -5.89 12.84
CA ARG A 14 13.59 -5.84 12.51
C ARG A 14 14.34 -4.69 13.17
N TYR A 15 13.77 -3.52 13.27
CA TYR A 15 14.45 -2.27 13.67
C TYR A 15 13.98 -1.73 15.02
N GLY A 16 12.93 -2.31 15.61
CA GLY A 16 12.40 -1.91 16.91
C GLY A 16 12.01 -0.44 16.95
N LYS A 17 12.44 0.24 18.00
CA LYS A 17 12.19 1.67 18.23
C LYS A 17 12.82 2.61 17.17
N LYS A 18 13.76 2.11 16.36
CA LYS A 18 14.37 2.89 15.26
C LYS A 18 13.44 3.02 14.05
N ALA A 19 12.43 2.16 13.93
CA ALA A 19 11.43 2.26 12.88
C ALA A 19 10.28 3.20 13.33
N ASP A 20 10.37 4.48 13.00
CA ASP A 20 9.26 5.42 13.14
C ASP A 20 8.42 5.43 11.87
N ILE A 21 7.16 4.99 11.97
CA ILE A 21 6.30 4.72 10.82
C ILE A 21 5.01 5.53 10.91
N VAL A 22 4.70 6.21 9.82
CA VAL A 22 3.45 6.97 9.63
C VAL A 22 2.76 6.51 8.36
N PHE A 23 1.48 6.28 8.43
CA PHE A 23 0.65 6.00 7.27
C PHE A 23 -0.05 7.26 6.78
N VAL A 24 -0.16 7.35 5.46
CA VAL A 24 -0.93 8.40 4.81
C VAL A 24 -1.99 7.73 3.93
N GLY A 25 -3.25 8.09 4.12
CA GLY A 25 -4.37 7.48 3.41
C GLY A 25 -5.56 8.42 3.29
N ASN A 26 -6.64 7.95 2.66
CA ASN A 26 -7.89 8.70 2.59
C ASN A 26 -8.64 8.62 3.92
N ASP A 27 -9.30 9.73 4.26
CA ASP A 27 -10.09 9.88 5.47
C ASP A 27 -11.45 9.17 5.42
N ASP A 28 -11.92 8.83 4.21
CA ASP A 28 -13.21 8.19 3.93
C ASP A 28 -13.09 6.69 3.59
N ARG A 29 -11.93 6.08 3.83
CA ARG A 29 -11.66 4.69 3.48
C ARG A 29 -11.30 3.86 4.72
N MET A 30 -11.25 2.53 4.53
CA MET A 30 -10.94 1.55 5.58
C MET A 30 -9.65 1.87 6.34
N GLU A 31 -8.66 2.47 5.67
CA GLU A 31 -7.38 2.81 6.30
C GLU A 31 -7.50 3.80 7.44
N ALA A 32 -8.52 4.66 7.42
CA ALA A 32 -8.71 5.68 8.45
C ALA A 32 -9.05 5.10 9.83
N SER A 33 -9.73 3.95 9.88
CA SER A 33 -10.00 3.21 11.13
C SER A 33 -8.95 2.14 11.40
N LEU A 34 -8.63 1.32 10.38
CA LEU A 34 -7.79 0.14 10.54
C LEU A 34 -6.36 0.48 11.00
N ILE A 35 -5.77 1.56 10.49
CA ILE A 35 -4.38 1.91 10.82
C ILE A 35 -4.21 2.32 12.28
N PRO A 36 -5.07 3.22 12.85
CA PRO A 36 -5.04 3.53 14.28
C PRO A 36 -5.33 2.31 15.17
N GLU A 37 -6.28 1.43 14.79
CA GLU A 37 -6.56 0.18 15.50
C GLU A 37 -5.33 -0.74 15.60
N LYS A 38 -4.45 -0.70 14.58
CA LYS A 38 -3.18 -1.43 14.59
C LYS A 38 -2.03 -0.70 15.32
N GLY A 39 -2.32 0.43 15.96
CA GLY A 39 -1.36 1.20 16.75
C GLY A 39 -0.38 2.02 15.91
N TYR A 40 -0.68 2.30 14.65
CA TYR A 40 0.12 3.17 13.81
C TYR A 40 -0.45 4.58 13.72
N ARG A 41 0.42 5.57 13.58
CA ARG A 41 0.01 6.95 13.30
C ARG A 41 -0.57 7.04 11.89
N PHE A 42 -1.69 7.74 11.76
CA PHE A 42 -2.38 7.97 10.50
C PHE A 42 -2.52 9.46 10.20
N LEU A 43 -2.16 9.85 9.00
CA LEU A 43 -2.32 11.20 8.47
C LEU A 43 -3.27 11.16 7.27
N SER A 44 -4.37 11.88 7.36
CA SER A 44 -5.41 11.84 6.33
C SER A 44 -5.13 12.79 5.17
N LEU A 45 -5.45 12.33 3.97
CA LEU A 45 -5.63 13.15 2.78
C LEU A 45 -7.04 12.92 2.24
N HIS A 46 -7.49 13.82 1.35
CA HIS A 46 -8.74 13.63 0.63
C HIS A 46 -8.43 13.61 -0.87
N THR A 47 -8.58 12.44 -1.48
CA THR A 47 -8.37 12.24 -2.92
C THR A 47 -9.48 11.39 -3.50
N SER A 48 -9.87 11.69 -4.74
CA SER A 48 -10.81 10.87 -5.52
C SER A 48 -10.18 10.40 -6.82
N GLY A 49 -10.75 9.35 -7.40
CA GLY A 49 -10.32 8.83 -8.70
C GLY A 49 -10.65 9.82 -9.84
N LEU A 50 -9.83 9.79 -10.88
CA LEU A 50 -10.06 10.54 -12.13
C LEU A 50 -11.15 9.86 -13.00
N VAL A 51 -12.32 9.59 -12.39
CA VAL A 51 -13.44 8.88 -13.04
C VAL A 51 -14.65 9.81 -13.18
N GLY A 52 -15.37 9.69 -14.30
CA GLY A 52 -16.62 10.43 -14.53
C GLY A 52 -16.48 11.59 -15.53
N SER A 53 -17.38 12.58 -15.42
CA SER A 53 -17.49 13.72 -16.32
C SER A 53 -16.28 14.67 -16.28
N VAL A 54 -16.19 15.61 -17.24
CA VAL A 54 -15.13 16.63 -17.28
C VAL A 54 -15.07 17.44 -15.98
N PHE A 55 -16.23 17.79 -15.42
CA PHE A 55 -16.31 18.52 -14.14
C PHE A 55 -15.77 17.68 -12.97
N SER A 56 -16.07 16.39 -12.91
CA SER A 56 -15.56 15.49 -11.87
C SER A 56 -14.04 15.30 -11.98
N LYS A 57 -13.52 15.24 -13.20
CA LYS A 57 -12.06 15.18 -13.45
C LYS A 57 -11.36 16.46 -13.03
N GLY A 58 -11.92 17.65 -13.32
CA GLY A 58 -11.36 18.92 -12.84
C GLY A 58 -11.31 19.01 -11.31
N ARG A 59 -12.40 18.57 -10.64
CA ARG A 59 -12.44 18.48 -9.17
C ARG A 59 -11.38 17.51 -8.62
N ALA A 60 -11.21 16.35 -9.24
CA ALA A 60 -10.19 15.36 -8.83
C ALA A 60 -8.77 15.91 -8.99
N VAL A 61 -8.48 16.66 -10.05
CA VAL A 61 -7.18 17.33 -10.25
C VAL A 61 -6.94 18.36 -9.12
N MET A 62 -7.94 19.17 -8.79
CA MET A 62 -7.82 20.14 -7.70
C MET A 62 -7.60 19.47 -6.34
N GLN A 63 -8.30 18.34 -6.07
CA GLN A 63 -8.07 17.54 -4.87
C GLN A 63 -6.65 16.96 -4.85
N MET A 64 -6.14 16.48 -5.99
CA MET A 64 -4.78 15.98 -6.13
C MET A 64 -3.75 17.07 -5.81
N MET A 65 -3.95 18.30 -6.30
CA MET A 65 -3.07 19.42 -6.00
C MET A 65 -3.10 19.80 -4.50
N ARG A 66 -4.27 19.82 -3.88
CA ARG A 66 -4.41 20.07 -2.43
C ARG A 66 -3.74 18.95 -1.62
N ALA A 67 -3.95 17.69 -2.01
CA ALA A 67 -3.32 16.54 -1.40
C ALA A 67 -1.78 16.60 -1.52
N TYR A 68 -1.26 16.99 -2.67
CA TYR A 68 0.17 17.20 -2.89
C TYR A 68 0.74 18.27 -1.93
N GLN A 69 0.08 19.44 -1.79
CA GLN A 69 0.53 20.49 -0.88
C GLN A 69 0.47 20.03 0.59
N LYS A 70 -0.58 19.29 0.97
CA LYS A 70 -0.72 18.71 2.32
C LYS A 70 0.36 17.66 2.57
N ALA A 71 0.63 16.79 1.60
CA ALA A 71 1.72 15.81 1.66
C ALA A 71 3.10 16.47 1.88
N LYS A 72 3.40 17.56 1.18
CA LYS A 72 4.64 18.34 1.43
C LYS A 72 4.76 18.82 2.87
N ARG A 73 3.65 19.25 3.50
CA ARG A 73 3.66 19.64 4.92
C ARG A 73 3.96 18.45 5.82
N TYR A 74 3.34 17.29 5.55
CA TYR A 74 3.58 16.06 6.30
C TYR A 74 5.04 15.60 6.20
N ILE A 75 5.60 15.57 4.98
CA ILE A 75 6.99 15.19 4.73
C ILE A 75 7.94 16.17 5.45
N ARG A 76 7.67 17.46 5.40
CA ARG A 76 8.49 18.47 6.07
C ARG A 76 8.47 18.34 7.59
N SER A 77 7.33 17.98 8.17
CA SER A 77 7.15 17.79 9.61
C SER A 77 7.74 16.45 10.10
N PHE A 78 7.47 15.37 9.36
CA PHE A 78 7.90 14.02 9.75
C PHE A 78 9.35 13.73 9.37
N ARG A 79 9.86 14.32 8.28
CA ARG A 79 11.22 14.12 7.72
C ARG A 79 11.54 12.63 7.49
N PRO A 80 10.75 11.92 6.69
CA PRO A 80 11.00 10.51 6.43
C PRO A 80 12.28 10.29 5.65
N ASP A 81 12.99 9.19 5.92
CA ASP A 81 14.11 8.72 5.12
C ASP A 81 13.62 8.13 3.78
N ILE A 82 12.44 7.51 3.77
CA ILE A 82 11.83 6.90 2.60
C ILE A 82 10.32 7.04 2.63
N VAL A 83 9.72 7.21 1.44
CA VAL A 83 8.26 7.16 1.23
C VAL A 83 7.92 6.00 0.30
N ILE A 84 7.01 5.12 0.75
CA ILE A 84 6.63 3.92 0.02
C ILE A 84 5.14 4.00 -0.37
N GLY A 85 4.85 3.93 -1.67
CA GLY A 85 3.51 3.93 -2.22
C GLY A 85 3.00 2.51 -2.53
N PHE A 86 1.83 2.16 -2.02
CA PHE A 86 1.18 0.87 -2.28
C PHE A 86 0.02 0.97 -3.27
N GLY A 87 0.04 1.98 -4.14
CA GLY A 87 -1.04 2.24 -5.08
C GLY A 87 -2.20 3.03 -4.45
N GLY A 88 -3.31 3.12 -5.18
CA GLY A 88 -4.42 4.01 -4.84
C GLY A 88 -4.12 5.48 -5.18
N TYR A 89 -5.18 6.25 -5.43
CA TYR A 89 -5.03 7.65 -5.87
C TYR A 89 -4.34 8.54 -4.83
N VAL A 90 -4.42 8.18 -3.55
CA VAL A 90 -3.76 8.90 -2.45
C VAL A 90 -2.23 8.78 -2.49
N SER A 91 -1.68 7.67 -3.01
CA SER A 91 -0.23 7.47 -3.03
C SER A 91 0.48 8.40 -4.01
N ALA A 92 -0.13 8.69 -5.15
CA ALA A 92 0.51 9.49 -6.20
C ALA A 92 0.94 10.90 -5.74
N PRO A 93 0.09 11.74 -5.12
CA PRO A 93 0.51 13.06 -4.63
C PRO A 93 1.56 12.98 -3.52
N VAL A 94 1.55 11.92 -2.69
CA VAL A 94 2.54 11.74 -1.62
C VAL A 94 3.91 11.39 -2.19
N ILE A 95 3.97 10.43 -3.12
CA ILE A 95 5.20 10.04 -3.83
C ILE A 95 5.78 11.23 -4.62
N LEU A 96 4.93 11.97 -5.34
CA LEU A 96 5.40 13.16 -6.08
C LEU A 96 5.94 14.24 -5.14
N ALA A 97 5.31 14.44 -3.99
CA ALA A 97 5.78 15.39 -2.99
C ALA A 97 7.15 14.96 -2.42
N ALA A 98 7.31 13.68 -2.10
CA ALA A 98 8.57 13.11 -1.61
C ALA A 98 9.70 13.26 -2.64
N HIS A 99 9.44 12.87 -3.88
CA HIS A 99 10.38 13.02 -4.99
C HIS A 99 10.86 14.47 -5.15
N HIS A 100 9.94 15.44 -5.19
CA HIS A 100 10.27 16.87 -5.33
C HIS A 100 10.99 17.47 -4.10
N MET A 101 10.96 16.77 -2.98
CA MET A 101 11.66 17.17 -1.76
C MET A 101 12.97 16.41 -1.53
N GLY A 102 13.39 15.57 -2.50
CA GLY A 102 14.63 14.80 -2.43
C GLY A 102 14.59 13.63 -1.44
N VAL A 103 13.39 13.18 -1.04
CA VAL A 103 13.22 12.02 -0.18
C VAL A 103 13.18 10.76 -1.05
N LEU A 104 13.86 9.70 -0.65
CA LEU A 104 13.83 8.41 -1.35
C LEU A 104 12.39 7.91 -1.52
N THR A 105 12.10 7.39 -2.70
CA THR A 105 10.75 6.96 -3.06
C THR A 105 10.75 5.53 -3.60
N MET A 106 9.77 4.75 -3.14
CA MET A 106 9.54 3.41 -3.64
C MET A 106 8.05 3.20 -3.92
N ILE A 107 7.72 2.44 -4.94
CA ILE A 107 6.36 1.94 -5.14
C ILE A 107 6.34 0.42 -5.12
N HIS A 108 5.24 -0.12 -4.61
CA HIS A 108 4.96 -1.54 -4.60
C HIS A 108 3.72 -1.82 -5.45
N GLU A 109 3.86 -2.66 -6.49
CA GLU A 109 2.75 -3.08 -7.35
C GLU A 109 2.32 -4.50 -7.00
N GLN A 110 1.07 -4.65 -6.60
CA GLN A 110 0.50 -5.93 -6.17
C GLN A 110 -0.19 -6.69 -7.30
N ASN A 111 -0.47 -6.04 -8.41
CA ASN A 111 -1.19 -6.61 -9.54
C ASN A 111 -0.22 -7.04 -10.66
N SER A 112 -0.67 -7.91 -11.55
CA SER A 112 0.08 -8.29 -12.75
C SER A 112 0.07 -7.22 -13.85
N VAL A 113 -0.80 -6.22 -13.72
CA VAL A 113 -0.88 -5.03 -14.59
C VAL A 113 -0.76 -3.80 -13.71
N ILE A 114 0.04 -2.84 -14.15
CA ILE A 114 0.31 -1.62 -13.38
C ILE A 114 -0.97 -0.82 -13.14
N GLY A 115 -1.25 -0.51 -11.87
CA GLY A 115 -2.34 0.37 -11.49
C GLY A 115 -2.11 1.82 -11.93
N LYS A 116 -3.20 2.54 -12.26
CA LYS A 116 -3.14 3.93 -12.76
C LYS A 116 -2.33 4.89 -11.87
N ALA A 117 -2.42 4.74 -10.56
CA ALA A 117 -1.66 5.58 -9.63
C ALA A 117 -0.15 5.33 -9.74
N ASN A 118 0.27 4.07 -9.85
CA ASN A 118 1.68 3.71 -10.03
C ASN A 118 2.19 4.16 -11.41
N GLN A 119 1.37 4.09 -12.46
CA GLN A 119 1.71 4.63 -13.79
C GLN A 119 2.06 6.12 -13.76
N LEU A 120 1.38 6.92 -12.95
CA LEU A 120 1.62 8.36 -12.83
C LEU A 120 3.00 8.69 -12.23
N VAL A 121 3.53 7.81 -11.39
CA VAL A 121 4.74 8.10 -10.61
C VAL A 121 5.94 7.22 -10.96
N MET A 122 5.77 6.11 -11.68
CA MET A 122 6.78 5.09 -11.92
C MET A 122 8.09 5.61 -12.52
N LYS A 123 8.02 6.68 -13.33
CA LYS A 123 9.22 7.30 -13.93
C LYS A 123 10.03 8.14 -12.95
N LYS A 124 9.42 8.55 -11.83
CA LYS A 124 9.98 9.49 -10.86
C LYS A 124 10.46 8.82 -9.56
N VAL A 125 10.13 7.55 -9.35
CA VAL A 125 10.54 6.83 -8.13
C VAL A 125 11.95 6.23 -8.27
N ASP A 126 12.62 6.07 -7.14
CA ASP A 126 13.96 5.52 -7.05
C ASP A 126 13.97 3.99 -7.11
N ALA A 127 12.93 3.34 -6.58
CA ALA A 127 12.78 1.89 -6.59
C ALA A 127 11.34 1.44 -6.87
N ILE A 128 11.21 0.26 -7.47
CA ILE A 128 9.95 -0.39 -7.77
C ILE A 128 10.02 -1.83 -7.31
N VAL A 129 9.04 -2.25 -6.52
CA VAL A 129 8.85 -3.64 -6.12
C VAL A 129 7.56 -4.16 -6.76
N CYS A 130 7.61 -5.34 -7.35
CA CYS A 130 6.44 -6.00 -7.94
C CYS A 130 6.26 -7.42 -7.43
N CYS A 131 5.01 -7.90 -7.53
CA CYS A 131 4.61 -9.23 -7.09
C CYS A 131 4.65 -10.29 -8.19
N TYR A 132 4.60 -9.88 -9.45
CA TYR A 132 4.47 -10.79 -10.60
C TYR A 132 5.52 -10.49 -11.67
N GLU A 133 6.05 -11.52 -12.28
CA GLU A 133 7.03 -11.43 -13.39
C GLU A 133 6.52 -10.57 -14.56
N LYS A 134 5.21 -10.68 -14.86
CA LYS A 134 4.57 -9.87 -15.90
C LYS A 134 4.74 -8.36 -15.70
N CYS A 135 4.98 -7.91 -14.48
CA CYS A 135 5.24 -6.51 -14.19
C CYS A 135 6.65 -6.06 -14.62
N LEU A 136 7.64 -6.97 -14.66
CA LEU A 136 9.02 -6.62 -15.00
C LEU A 136 9.14 -5.98 -16.38
N THR A 137 8.31 -6.39 -17.34
CA THR A 137 8.31 -5.83 -18.70
C THR A 137 7.60 -4.49 -18.82
N GLN A 138 6.89 -4.06 -17.76
CA GLN A 138 6.10 -2.83 -17.73
C GLN A 138 6.82 -1.68 -17.03
N PHE A 139 7.90 -1.98 -16.30
CA PHE A 139 8.69 -1.04 -15.54
C PHE A 139 10.14 -0.96 -16.02
N ASP A 140 10.85 0.06 -15.59
CA ASP A 140 12.29 0.19 -15.80
C ASP A 140 13.04 -0.91 -15.01
N ALA A 141 13.71 -1.80 -15.74
CA ALA A 141 14.40 -2.95 -15.17
C ALA A 141 15.54 -2.57 -14.21
N THR A 142 16.14 -1.39 -14.39
CA THR A 142 17.28 -0.95 -13.55
C THR A 142 16.90 -0.72 -12.11
N LYS A 143 15.67 -0.28 -11.86
CA LYS A 143 15.14 0.05 -10.53
C LYS A 143 14.02 -0.86 -10.03
N THR A 144 13.68 -1.92 -10.82
CA THR A 144 12.60 -2.85 -10.48
C THR A 144 13.14 -4.14 -9.90
N ARG A 145 12.46 -4.64 -8.86
CA ARG A 145 12.76 -5.92 -8.22
C ARG A 145 11.47 -6.74 -8.05
N LEU A 146 11.56 -8.03 -8.33
CA LEU A 146 10.48 -9.00 -8.07
C LEU A 146 10.69 -9.58 -6.66
N LEU A 147 9.95 -9.08 -5.69
CA LEU A 147 10.08 -9.49 -4.29
C LEU A 147 8.79 -10.10 -3.72
N GLY A 148 7.71 -10.14 -4.50
CA GLY A 148 6.43 -10.69 -4.08
C GLY A 148 5.63 -9.76 -3.16
N ASN A 149 4.57 -10.34 -2.56
CA ASN A 149 3.66 -9.61 -1.69
C ASN A 149 4.08 -9.83 -0.22
N PRO A 150 4.31 -8.76 0.58
CA PRO A 150 4.68 -8.90 1.99
C PRO A 150 3.68 -9.73 2.81
N ARG A 151 2.41 -9.77 2.41
CA ARG A 151 1.40 -10.61 3.05
C ARG A 151 1.60 -12.12 2.86
N ALA A 152 2.31 -12.54 1.83
CA ALA A 152 2.56 -13.97 1.60
C ALA A 152 3.31 -14.62 2.77
N SER A 153 4.26 -13.92 3.37
CA SER A 153 4.98 -14.40 4.55
C SER A 153 4.07 -14.60 5.77
N LEU A 154 3.09 -13.70 5.97
CA LEU A 154 2.10 -13.84 7.06
C LEU A 154 1.17 -15.02 6.80
N ALA A 155 0.72 -15.22 5.55
CA ALA A 155 -0.11 -16.36 5.19
C ALA A 155 0.64 -17.69 5.37
N ALA A 156 1.92 -17.75 5.00
CA ALA A 156 2.74 -18.94 5.19
C ALA A 156 2.92 -19.29 6.68
N ARG A 157 3.15 -18.28 7.55
CA ARG A 157 3.21 -18.50 9.01
C ARG A 157 1.87 -18.99 9.56
N ALA A 158 0.76 -18.39 9.15
CA ALA A 158 -0.58 -18.80 9.61
C ALA A 158 -0.94 -20.25 9.22
N VAL A 159 -0.44 -20.77 8.10
CA VAL A 159 -0.62 -22.18 7.72
C VAL A 159 0.15 -23.11 8.66
N ALA A 160 1.32 -22.69 9.17
CA ALA A 160 2.09 -23.46 10.13
C ALA A 160 1.40 -23.54 11.53
N ASP A 161 0.56 -22.56 11.85
CA ASP A 161 -0.17 -22.46 13.12
C ASP A 161 -1.62 -22.97 13.00
N PHE A 162 -1.84 -24.07 12.22
CA PHE A 162 -3.18 -24.64 12.05
C PHE A 162 -3.80 -25.03 13.41
N ASN A 163 -4.97 -24.47 13.70
CA ASN A 163 -5.72 -24.74 14.93
C ASN A 163 -6.95 -25.62 14.61
N GLU A 164 -6.83 -26.90 14.87
CA GLU A 164 -7.89 -27.89 14.61
C GLU A 164 -9.17 -27.56 15.40
N THR A 165 -9.06 -27.12 16.65
CA THR A 165 -10.21 -26.77 17.49
C THR A 165 -11.00 -25.61 16.88
N TYR A 166 -10.30 -24.57 16.40
CA TYR A 166 -10.92 -23.47 15.69
C TYR A 166 -11.58 -23.92 14.39
N PHE A 167 -10.91 -24.79 13.63
CA PHE A 167 -11.43 -25.31 12.37
C PHE A 167 -12.74 -26.09 12.58
N ARG A 168 -12.80 -26.96 13.62
CA ARG A 168 -14.02 -27.68 14.02
C ARG A 168 -15.12 -26.73 14.51
N SER A 169 -14.78 -25.63 15.17
CA SER A 169 -15.77 -24.63 15.61
C SER A 169 -16.51 -23.92 14.47
N LEU A 170 -15.90 -23.92 13.26
CA LEU A 170 -16.53 -23.45 12.03
C LEU A 170 -17.44 -24.48 11.35
N GLY A 171 -17.64 -25.65 11.97
CA GLY A 171 -18.39 -26.77 11.39
C GLY A 171 -17.65 -27.55 10.31
N LEU A 172 -16.33 -27.38 10.22
CA LEU A 172 -15.47 -28.03 9.23
C LEU A 172 -14.83 -29.31 9.81
N ASP A 173 -14.62 -30.28 8.97
CA ASP A 173 -13.99 -31.55 9.31
C ASP A 173 -12.53 -31.55 8.83
N PRO A 174 -11.52 -31.62 9.75
CA PRO A 174 -10.10 -31.59 9.34
C PRO A 174 -9.67 -32.77 8.51
N GLU A 175 -10.40 -33.89 8.54
CA GLU A 175 -10.12 -35.08 7.70
C GLU A 175 -10.64 -34.91 6.26
N LYS A 176 -11.43 -33.88 5.99
CA LYS A 176 -11.98 -33.61 4.66
C LYS A 176 -11.25 -32.45 3.99
N LYS A 177 -11.11 -32.53 2.67
CA LYS A 177 -10.60 -31.43 1.88
C LYS A 177 -11.63 -30.27 1.90
N THR A 178 -11.20 -29.11 2.36
CA THR A 178 -12.03 -27.89 2.38
C THR A 178 -11.57 -26.91 1.30
N ILE A 179 -12.50 -26.41 0.53
CA ILE A 179 -12.26 -25.34 -0.46
C ILE A 179 -13.00 -24.10 0.02
N LEU A 180 -12.24 -23.06 0.33
CA LEU A 180 -12.79 -21.74 0.65
C LEU A 180 -12.82 -20.87 -0.61
N VAL A 181 -14.02 -20.49 -1.02
CA VAL A 181 -14.21 -19.55 -2.13
C VAL A 181 -14.56 -18.17 -1.56
N VAL A 182 -13.71 -17.19 -1.79
CA VAL A 182 -13.92 -15.81 -1.36
C VAL A 182 -14.02 -14.92 -2.60
N MET A 183 -15.12 -14.20 -2.70
CA MET A 183 -15.34 -13.22 -3.76
C MET A 183 -15.05 -11.82 -3.25
N GLY A 184 -14.37 -11.01 -4.06
CA GLY A 184 -14.21 -9.58 -3.79
C GLY A 184 -15.50 -8.81 -4.10
N SER A 185 -15.68 -7.64 -3.50
CA SER A 185 -16.68 -6.68 -3.97
C SER A 185 -16.24 -6.11 -5.31
N LEU A 186 -17.16 -6.07 -6.26
CA LEU A 186 -17.00 -5.37 -7.53
C LEU A 186 -16.95 -3.84 -7.33
#